data_49cb143550964fd87192fd2d1c2df344
#
_entry.id   49cb143550964fd87192fd2d1c2df344
#
_cell.length_a   1.000
_cell.length_b   1.000
_cell.length_c   1.000
_cell.angle_alpha   90.00
_cell.angle_beta   90.00
_cell.angle_gamma   90.00
#
_symmetry.space_group_name_H-M   'P 1'
#
loop_
_entity.id
_entity.type
_entity.pdbx_description
1 polymer ?
#
loop_
_entity_poly.entity_id
_entity_poly.type
_entity_poly.pdbx_seq_one_letter_code
_entity_poly.pdbx_strand_id
1 'polypeptide(L)'
;MSNMPELKIGVVAVSRDCFPESLSVNRRKALIDAYTKKYGEGTVYECPICIVESEIHMVQALEDVKKARCNALVVYLGNFGPEISETLLAKHFDGPKMFVAAAEETQDNLTQGRGDAYCGMLNASYNLKLRGVKAYIPEYPVGTAEECADMIHEFEPIARAVVGLSDLKIISFGPRPLNFLACNAPIQQLYNIGVEIEENSELDLFEAYNKHEGDERIPAVVKEMEEELGAGNKKPEILPKLAQYEITLKDWIEEHRGYRKYVAIAGKCWPAFQTQFGFVPCYVNSRLTAQGIPVSCEVDIYGALSEFIGTAVSQDAVTLLDINNTVPVDMYKESIEGKFPYTQKDTFMGFHCGNTASGKLAFCEMKYQMIMARSLPIEVTQGTLEGDIKPGDITFYRLQSTSDNVLRAYVAQGEVLPVATKSFGSIGVFAIPEMGRFYRHVLIEKNYPHHGAVAFGHFGKALFEVFKYIGVPVEEIGYNQPKGVRYPTENPWG
;
A
#
# COMPACT_ATOMS: atom_id res chain seq x y z
N MET A 1 10.07 -9.23 13.40
CA MET A 1 8.58 -9.13 13.45
C MET A 1 8.07 -8.93 12.05
N SER A 2 6.98 -9.60 11.64
CA SER A 2 6.37 -9.34 10.33
C SER A 2 5.47 -8.10 10.44
N ASN A 3 5.81 -7.05 9.69
CA ASN A 3 5.00 -5.82 9.58
C ASN A 3 4.04 -5.88 8.36
N MET A 4 3.90 -7.06 7.77
CA MET A 4 3.01 -7.33 6.64
C MET A 4 1.64 -7.79 7.17
N PRO A 5 0.54 -7.14 6.76
CA PRO A 5 -0.79 -7.55 7.18
C PRO A 5 -1.16 -8.95 6.70
N GLU A 6 -1.47 -9.82 7.64
CA GLU A 6 -1.99 -11.15 7.35
C GLU A 6 -3.48 -11.08 6.99
N LEU A 7 -3.90 -11.92 6.04
CA LEU A 7 -5.26 -11.94 5.53
C LEU A 7 -5.87 -13.33 5.66
N LYS A 8 -7.09 -13.38 6.22
CA LYS A 8 -7.95 -14.56 6.20
C LYS A 8 -9.39 -14.15 5.86
N ILE A 9 -9.88 -14.65 4.74
CA ILE A 9 -11.17 -14.26 4.16
C ILE A 9 -12.22 -15.33 4.48
N GLY A 10 -13.27 -14.96 5.19
CA GLY A 10 -14.45 -15.82 5.38
C GLY A 10 -15.40 -15.71 4.20
N VAL A 11 -15.74 -16.81 3.56
CA VAL A 11 -16.75 -16.88 2.49
C VAL A 11 -18.05 -17.42 3.07
N VAL A 12 -19.10 -16.60 3.05
CA VAL A 12 -20.44 -16.92 3.56
C VAL A 12 -21.43 -16.92 2.39
N ALA A 13 -22.01 -18.08 2.11
CA ALA A 13 -23.08 -18.19 1.12
C ALA A 13 -24.42 -17.74 1.72
N VAL A 14 -25.27 -17.16 0.88
CA VAL A 14 -26.61 -16.70 1.25
C VAL A 14 -27.66 -17.32 0.32
N SER A 15 -28.88 -17.49 0.82
CA SER A 15 -29.99 -18.10 0.09
C SER A 15 -31.31 -17.43 0.47
N ARG A 16 -32.11 -17.11 -0.54
CA ARG A 16 -33.51 -16.75 -0.32
C ARG A 16 -34.34 -18.02 -0.11
N ASP A 17 -35.31 -18.01 0.80
CA ASP A 17 -36.07 -19.19 1.23
C ASP A 17 -36.86 -19.87 0.10
N CYS A 18 -37.30 -19.10 -0.92
CA CYS A 18 -37.99 -19.63 -2.09
C CYS A 18 -37.07 -20.34 -3.12
N PHE A 19 -35.76 -20.35 -2.90
CA PHE A 19 -34.78 -21.08 -3.70
C PHE A 19 -34.19 -22.22 -2.90
N PRO A 20 -33.71 -23.30 -3.55
CA PRO A 20 -33.05 -24.40 -2.84
C PRO A 20 -31.78 -23.92 -2.14
N GLU A 21 -31.70 -24.08 -0.83
CA GLU A 21 -30.45 -23.80 -0.07
C GLU A 21 -29.24 -24.55 -0.62
N SER A 22 -29.47 -25.84 -1.03
CA SER A 22 -28.43 -26.67 -1.61
C SER A 22 -27.77 -26.07 -2.84
N LEU A 23 -28.47 -25.23 -3.59
CA LEU A 23 -27.89 -24.50 -4.73
C LEU A 23 -26.78 -23.55 -4.27
N SER A 24 -27.04 -22.74 -3.26
CA SER A 24 -26.04 -21.82 -2.70
C SER A 24 -24.87 -22.54 -2.03
N VAL A 25 -25.15 -23.63 -1.31
CA VAL A 25 -24.11 -24.47 -0.67
C VAL A 25 -23.20 -25.11 -1.71
N ASN A 26 -23.77 -25.70 -2.78
CA ASN A 26 -22.98 -26.34 -3.84
C ASN A 26 -22.15 -25.34 -4.64
N ARG A 27 -22.72 -24.18 -4.97
CA ARG A 27 -22.01 -23.09 -5.67
C ARG A 27 -20.88 -22.53 -4.82
N ARG A 28 -21.08 -22.34 -3.50
CA ARG A 28 -20.00 -21.95 -2.58
C ARG A 28 -18.87 -22.97 -2.58
N LYS A 29 -19.20 -24.27 -2.48
CA LYS A 29 -18.18 -25.32 -2.50
C LYS A 29 -17.39 -25.30 -3.81
N ALA A 30 -18.06 -25.17 -4.96
CA ALA A 30 -17.40 -25.06 -6.25
C ALA A 30 -16.45 -23.83 -6.31
N LEU A 31 -16.88 -22.71 -5.76
CA LEU A 31 -16.06 -21.50 -5.64
C LEU A 31 -14.80 -21.74 -4.80
N ILE A 32 -14.94 -22.38 -3.62
CA ILE A 32 -13.80 -22.67 -2.74
C ILE A 32 -12.84 -23.67 -3.42
N ASP A 33 -13.36 -24.68 -4.08
CA ASP A 33 -12.56 -25.67 -4.83
C ASP A 33 -11.80 -24.99 -5.99
N ALA A 34 -12.46 -24.09 -6.75
CA ALA A 34 -11.83 -23.32 -7.82
C ALA A 34 -10.73 -22.39 -7.30
N TYR A 35 -11.01 -21.66 -6.21
CA TYR A 35 -10.03 -20.78 -5.58
C TYR A 35 -8.80 -21.56 -5.09
N THR A 36 -9.03 -22.62 -4.31
CA THR A 36 -7.95 -23.44 -3.75
C THR A 36 -7.08 -24.07 -4.85
N LYS A 37 -7.70 -24.56 -5.91
CA LYS A 37 -6.98 -25.13 -7.07
C LYS A 37 -6.07 -24.11 -7.75
N LYS A 38 -6.49 -22.85 -7.85
CA LYS A 38 -5.77 -21.82 -8.61
C LYS A 38 -4.78 -21.02 -7.75
N TYR A 39 -5.13 -20.72 -6.51
CA TYR A 39 -4.41 -19.78 -5.64
C TYR A 39 -3.85 -20.41 -4.35
N GLY A 40 -4.18 -21.69 -4.09
CA GLY A 40 -3.69 -22.41 -2.91
C GLY A 40 -4.61 -22.31 -1.71
N GLU A 41 -4.20 -22.99 -0.64
CA GLU A 41 -4.93 -23.08 0.62
C GLU A 41 -4.50 -21.98 1.60
N GLY A 42 -5.35 -21.72 2.61
CA GLY A 42 -5.02 -20.93 3.80
C GLY A 42 -5.57 -19.51 3.83
N THR A 43 -5.74 -18.84 2.69
CA THR A 43 -6.27 -17.47 2.65
C THR A 43 -7.79 -17.44 2.80
N VAL A 44 -8.49 -18.38 2.18
CA VAL A 44 -9.96 -18.45 2.16
C VAL A 44 -10.45 -19.50 3.14
N TYR A 45 -11.46 -19.15 3.94
CA TYR A 45 -12.17 -20.02 4.86
C TYR A 45 -13.61 -20.19 4.41
N GLU A 46 -14.05 -21.43 4.18
CA GLU A 46 -15.44 -21.75 3.89
C GLU A 46 -16.29 -21.75 5.16
N CYS A 47 -17.20 -20.78 5.32
CA CYS A 47 -18.17 -20.83 6.40
C CYS A 47 -19.21 -21.91 6.13
N PRO A 48 -19.40 -22.88 7.03
CA PRO A 48 -20.37 -23.97 6.84
C PRO A 48 -21.83 -23.48 6.90
N ILE A 49 -22.08 -22.32 7.48
CA ILE A 49 -23.41 -21.75 7.65
C ILE A 49 -23.83 -21.06 6.34
N CYS A 50 -24.91 -21.52 5.73
CA CYS A 50 -25.62 -20.80 4.68
C CYS A 50 -26.74 -19.94 5.32
N ILE A 51 -26.78 -18.66 4.99
CA ILE A 51 -27.81 -17.75 5.53
C ILE A 51 -29.05 -17.83 4.66
N VAL A 52 -30.09 -18.50 5.16
CA VAL A 52 -31.39 -18.62 4.47
C VAL A 52 -32.41 -17.74 5.17
N GLU A 53 -32.76 -16.58 4.60
CA GLU A 53 -33.75 -15.60 5.06
C GLU A 53 -33.72 -15.30 6.59
N SER A 54 -32.68 -15.72 7.29
CA SER A 54 -32.66 -15.79 8.75
C SER A 54 -31.56 -14.94 9.36
N GLU A 55 -31.95 -14.02 10.24
CA GLU A 55 -30.99 -13.32 11.12
C GLU A 55 -30.34 -14.27 12.15
N ILE A 56 -30.98 -15.41 12.47
CA ILE A 56 -30.38 -16.43 13.35
C ILE A 56 -29.20 -17.06 12.63
N HIS A 57 -29.37 -17.45 11.36
CA HIS A 57 -28.25 -17.97 10.54
C HIS A 57 -27.18 -16.92 10.35
N MET A 58 -27.54 -15.64 10.22
CA MET A 58 -26.58 -14.53 10.13
C MET A 58 -25.72 -14.44 11.39
N VAL A 59 -26.31 -14.52 12.58
CA VAL A 59 -25.56 -14.52 13.85
C VAL A 59 -24.63 -15.73 13.92
N GLN A 60 -25.11 -16.92 13.56
CA GLN A 60 -24.28 -18.13 13.54
C GLN A 60 -23.10 -18.03 12.57
N ALA A 61 -23.33 -17.50 11.36
CA ALA A 61 -22.27 -17.28 10.39
C ALA A 61 -21.24 -16.25 10.88
N LEU A 62 -21.72 -15.14 11.49
CA LEU A 62 -20.84 -14.13 12.08
C LEU A 62 -19.97 -14.69 13.20
N GLU A 63 -20.54 -15.51 14.07
CA GLU A 63 -19.80 -16.19 15.15
C GLU A 63 -18.77 -17.18 14.59
N ASP A 64 -19.13 -17.95 13.56
CA ASP A 64 -18.26 -18.91 12.93
C ASP A 64 -17.03 -18.25 12.26
N VAL A 65 -17.21 -17.22 11.43
CA VAL A 65 -16.10 -16.52 10.80
C VAL A 65 -15.22 -15.81 11.83
N LYS A 66 -15.78 -15.29 12.93
CA LYS A 66 -15.00 -14.72 14.04
C LYS A 66 -14.18 -15.80 14.75
N LYS A 67 -14.77 -16.96 15.05
CA LYS A 67 -14.07 -18.10 15.65
C LYS A 67 -12.94 -18.59 14.75
N ALA A 68 -13.15 -18.59 13.44
CA ALA A 68 -12.13 -18.90 12.44
C ALA A 68 -11.06 -17.82 12.31
N ARG A 69 -11.19 -16.68 13.00
CA ARG A 69 -10.29 -15.51 12.96
C ARG A 69 -10.19 -14.89 11.57
N CYS A 70 -11.30 -14.90 10.81
CA CYS A 70 -11.36 -14.18 9.54
C CYS A 70 -11.35 -12.67 9.82
N ASN A 71 -10.53 -11.94 9.07
CA ASN A 71 -10.41 -10.49 9.15
C ASN A 71 -10.87 -9.77 7.88
N ALA A 72 -11.36 -10.53 6.89
CA ALA A 72 -12.07 -10.05 5.72
C ALA A 72 -13.25 -10.99 5.41
N LEU A 73 -14.26 -10.48 4.72
CA LEU A 73 -15.52 -11.19 4.45
C LEU A 73 -15.87 -11.14 2.97
N VAL A 74 -16.27 -12.28 2.41
CA VAL A 74 -16.97 -12.37 1.13
C VAL A 74 -18.38 -12.85 1.39
N VAL A 75 -19.37 -12.06 1.01
CA VAL A 75 -20.77 -12.45 0.96
C VAL A 75 -21.05 -12.96 -0.44
N TYR A 76 -21.32 -14.25 -0.56
CA TYR A 76 -21.51 -14.93 -1.82
C TYR A 76 -22.99 -15.23 -2.07
N LEU A 77 -23.57 -14.54 -3.06
CA LEU A 77 -24.94 -14.77 -3.49
C LEU A 77 -24.96 -16.02 -4.38
N GLY A 78 -25.16 -17.20 -3.78
CA GLY A 78 -25.33 -18.43 -4.53
C GLY A 78 -26.68 -18.52 -5.25
N ASN A 79 -27.66 -17.75 -4.75
CA ASN A 79 -28.91 -17.43 -5.42
C ASN A 79 -29.30 -15.99 -5.08
N PHE A 80 -30.56 -15.58 -5.22
CA PHE A 80 -31.04 -14.18 -5.03
C PHE A 80 -30.56 -13.54 -3.72
N GLY A 81 -30.46 -14.31 -2.63
CA GLY A 81 -30.04 -13.82 -1.32
C GLY A 81 -31.12 -13.10 -0.49
N PRO A 82 -30.98 -13.09 0.84
CA PRO A 82 -31.87 -12.44 1.78
C PRO A 82 -31.37 -11.03 2.10
N GLU A 83 -31.92 -10.02 1.46
CA GLU A 83 -31.50 -8.62 1.50
C GLU A 83 -31.18 -8.07 2.91
N ILE A 84 -31.96 -8.49 3.92
CA ILE A 84 -31.78 -8.02 5.31
C ILE A 84 -30.57 -8.73 5.94
N SER A 85 -30.60 -10.07 5.99
CA SER A 85 -29.61 -10.85 6.75
C SER A 85 -28.21 -10.75 6.17
N GLU A 86 -28.05 -10.74 4.84
CA GLU A 86 -26.74 -10.62 4.18
C GLU A 86 -26.10 -9.25 4.40
N THR A 87 -26.90 -8.18 4.38
CA THR A 87 -26.36 -6.83 4.59
C THR A 87 -26.18 -6.51 6.08
N LEU A 88 -26.94 -7.13 6.98
CA LEU A 88 -26.66 -7.09 8.42
C LEU A 88 -25.39 -7.87 8.77
N LEU A 89 -25.14 -9.02 8.16
CA LEU A 89 -23.86 -9.72 8.30
C LEU A 89 -22.70 -8.78 7.97
N ALA A 90 -22.76 -8.12 6.82
CA ALA A 90 -21.75 -7.16 6.41
C ALA A 90 -21.65 -5.96 7.36
N LYS A 91 -22.75 -5.48 7.91
CA LYS A 91 -22.78 -4.37 8.87
C LYS A 91 -22.09 -4.71 10.20
N HIS A 92 -22.28 -5.94 10.68
CA HIS A 92 -21.77 -6.39 11.98
C HIS A 92 -20.43 -7.11 11.91
N PHE A 93 -19.91 -7.38 10.73
CA PHE A 93 -18.56 -7.88 10.55
C PHE A 93 -17.56 -6.72 10.64
N ASP A 94 -16.55 -6.87 11.46
CA ASP A 94 -15.46 -5.90 11.59
C ASP A 94 -14.33 -6.26 10.62
N GLY A 95 -14.13 -5.45 9.59
CA GLY A 95 -13.13 -5.68 8.54
C GLY A 95 -13.66 -5.36 7.13
N PRO A 96 -12.80 -5.47 6.10
CA PRO A 96 -13.19 -5.28 4.71
C PRO A 96 -14.15 -6.37 4.23
N LYS A 97 -15.06 -5.98 3.36
CA LYS A 97 -16.16 -6.82 2.86
C LYS A 97 -16.23 -6.74 1.35
N MET A 98 -16.57 -7.85 0.72
CA MET A 98 -16.84 -7.98 -0.70
C MET A 98 -18.19 -8.66 -0.92
N PHE A 99 -18.90 -8.26 -1.96
CA PHE A 99 -20.10 -8.94 -2.44
C PHE A 99 -19.86 -9.45 -3.87
N VAL A 100 -20.23 -10.70 -4.10
CA VAL A 100 -20.10 -11.37 -5.40
C VAL A 100 -21.21 -12.40 -5.55
N ALA A 101 -21.67 -12.65 -6.79
CA ALA A 101 -22.82 -13.48 -7.08
C ALA A 101 -22.53 -14.54 -8.13
N ALA A 102 -23.24 -15.67 -8.05
CA ALA A 102 -23.13 -16.76 -9.00
C ALA A 102 -23.84 -16.43 -10.33
N ALA A 103 -23.17 -16.71 -11.44
CA ALA A 103 -23.80 -16.74 -12.75
C ALA A 103 -24.67 -18.00 -12.93
N GLU A 104 -25.68 -17.91 -13.81
CA GLU A 104 -26.35 -19.09 -14.35
C GLU A 104 -25.51 -19.66 -15.50
N GLU A 105 -25.12 -20.92 -15.40
CA GLU A 105 -24.13 -21.51 -16.32
C GLU A 105 -24.76 -22.21 -17.54
N THR A 106 -26.04 -22.64 -17.43
CA THR A 106 -26.73 -23.36 -18.50
C THR A 106 -28.14 -22.83 -18.70
N GLN A 107 -28.72 -23.04 -19.89
CA GLN A 107 -30.12 -22.71 -20.16
C GLN A 107 -31.11 -23.38 -19.22
N ASP A 108 -30.78 -24.58 -18.73
CA ASP A 108 -31.63 -25.36 -17.81
C ASP A 108 -31.78 -24.60 -16.47
N ASN A 109 -30.78 -23.79 -16.08
CA ASN A 109 -30.86 -22.98 -14.88
C ASN A 109 -31.94 -21.89 -14.94
N LEU A 110 -32.50 -21.59 -16.12
CA LEU A 110 -33.62 -20.65 -16.21
C LEU A 110 -34.95 -21.28 -15.70
N THR A 111 -35.00 -22.59 -15.56
CA THR A 111 -36.14 -23.34 -15.06
C THR A 111 -35.80 -24.27 -13.90
N GLN A 112 -34.74 -25.07 -14.00
CA GLN A 112 -34.27 -26.00 -12.99
C GLN A 112 -32.97 -25.48 -12.35
N GLY A 113 -32.96 -25.36 -11.04
CA GLY A 113 -31.81 -24.83 -10.31
C GLY A 113 -31.62 -23.33 -10.51
N ARG A 114 -32.70 -22.62 -10.82
CA ARG A 114 -32.72 -21.14 -10.96
C ARG A 114 -32.31 -20.47 -9.67
N GLY A 115 -31.41 -19.48 -9.75
CA GLY A 115 -30.87 -18.78 -8.59
C GLY A 115 -31.19 -17.29 -8.56
N ASP A 116 -31.31 -16.63 -9.69
CA ASP A 116 -31.57 -15.19 -9.82
C ASP A 116 -30.56 -14.29 -9.07
N ALA A 117 -29.32 -14.77 -8.88
CA ALA A 117 -28.31 -14.00 -8.12
C ALA A 117 -27.92 -12.68 -8.80
N TYR A 118 -28.08 -12.57 -10.13
CA TYR A 118 -27.85 -11.32 -10.86
C TYR A 118 -28.76 -10.19 -10.39
N CYS A 119 -30.05 -10.40 -10.25
CA CYS A 119 -30.94 -9.39 -9.70
C CYS A 119 -30.81 -9.26 -8.18
N GLY A 120 -30.46 -10.35 -7.49
CA GLY A 120 -30.12 -10.31 -6.07
C GLY A 120 -28.96 -9.38 -5.77
N MET A 121 -27.92 -9.34 -6.60
CA MET A 121 -26.77 -8.45 -6.45
C MET A 121 -27.18 -6.96 -6.52
N LEU A 122 -28.13 -6.59 -7.38
CA LEU A 122 -28.67 -5.24 -7.44
C LEU A 122 -29.35 -4.87 -6.11
N ASN A 123 -30.15 -5.77 -5.56
CA ASN A 123 -30.85 -5.54 -4.29
C ASN A 123 -29.87 -5.53 -3.11
N ALA A 124 -28.87 -6.40 -3.09
CA ALA A 124 -27.79 -6.35 -2.10
C ALA A 124 -27.09 -4.98 -2.09
N SER A 125 -26.68 -4.48 -3.26
CA SER A 125 -26.02 -3.17 -3.38
C SER A 125 -26.91 -2.01 -2.89
N TYR A 126 -28.19 -2.02 -3.23
CA TYR A 126 -29.16 -1.06 -2.72
C TYR A 126 -29.26 -1.10 -1.19
N ASN A 127 -29.35 -2.29 -0.61
CA ASN A 127 -29.46 -2.48 0.83
C ASN A 127 -28.17 -2.14 1.59
N LEU A 128 -27.00 -2.36 1.02
CA LEU A 128 -25.72 -1.88 1.56
C LEU A 128 -25.73 -0.35 1.70
N LYS A 129 -26.17 0.36 0.64
CA LYS A 129 -26.27 1.82 0.66
C LYS A 129 -27.29 2.30 1.69
N LEU A 130 -28.45 1.65 1.77
CA LEU A 130 -29.50 1.96 2.74
C LEU A 130 -29.01 1.88 4.20
N ARG A 131 -28.07 0.96 4.48
CA ARG A 131 -27.48 0.77 5.82
C ARG A 131 -26.17 1.49 6.05
N GLY A 132 -25.66 2.23 5.06
CA GLY A 132 -24.36 2.91 5.13
C GLY A 132 -23.18 1.94 5.24
N VAL A 133 -23.30 0.75 4.69
CA VAL A 133 -22.25 -0.28 4.70
C VAL A 133 -21.37 -0.15 3.47
N LYS A 134 -20.08 -0.01 3.67
CA LYS A 134 -19.08 -0.05 2.60
C LYS A 134 -18.73 -1.51 2.28
N ALA A 135 -18.69 -1.84 1.00
CA ALA A 135 -18.21 -3.12 0.50
C ALA A 135 -17.50 -2.91 -0.84
N TYR A 136 -16.50 -3.74 -1.12
CA TYR A 136 -15.95 -3.86 -2.46
C TYR A 136 -16.93 -4.64 -3.33
N ILE A 137 -17.20 -4.14 -4.50
CA ILE A 137 -17.98 -4.80 -5.54
C ILE A 137 -17.09 -4.82 -6.78
N PRO A 138 -16.74 -6.00 -7.32
CA PRO A 138 -15.93 -6.14 -8.53
C PRO A 138 -16.53 -5.37 -9.72
N GLU A 139 -15.72 -5.11 -10.73
CA GLU A 139 -16.17 -4.42 -11.96
C GLU A 139 -17.37 -5.11 -12.60
N TYR A 140 -17.35 -6.46 -12.62
CA TYR A 140 -18.51 -7.27 -12.95
C TYR A 140 -18.73 -8.34 -11.87
N PRO A 141 -19.65 -8.14 -10.93
CA PRO A 141 -19.71 -8.92 -9.69
C PRO A 141 -20.49 -10.25 -9.79
N VAL A 142 -20.72 -10.75 -10.99
CA VAL A 142 -21.46 -12.00 -11.24
C VAL A 142 -20.64 -12.92 -12.13
N GLY A 143 -20.38 -14.15 -11.69
CA GLY A 143 -19.52 -15.04 -12.46
C GLY A 143 -19.70 -16.52 -12.13
N THR A 144 -19.04 -17.37 -12.92
CA THR A 144 -18.83 -18.78 -12.62
C THR A 144 -18.00 -18.95 -11.35
N ALA A 145 -17.83 -20.18 -10.88
CA ALA A 145 -16.99 -20.45 -9.72
C ALA A 145 -15.54 -19.97 -9.92
N GLU A 146 -14.97 -20.18 -11.11
CA GLU A 146 -13.62 -19.74 -11.47
C GLU A 146 -13.50 -18.22 -11.54
N GLU A 147 -14.45 -17.55 -12.18
CA GLU A 147 -14.48 -16.08 -12.27
C GLU A 147 -14.65 -15.44 -10.89
N CYS A 148 -15.51 -16.01 -10.03
CA CYS A 148 -15.65 -15.53 -8.66
C CYS A 148 -14.39 -15.78 -7.83
N ALA A 149 -13.65 -16.87 -8.07
CA ALA A 149 -12.36 -17.11 -7.43
C ALA A 149 -11.33 -16.04 -7.84
N ASP A 150 -11.31 -15.62 -9.11
CA ASP A 150 -10.45 -14.54 -9.58
C ASP A 150 -10.82 -13.19 -8.93
N MET A 151 -12.11 -12.89 -8.82
CA MET A 151 -12.60 -11.69 -8.13
C MET A 151 -12.19 -11.66 -6.64
N ILE A 152 -12.21 -12.83 -5.95
CA ILE A 152 -11.73 -12.92 -4.56
C ILE A 152 -10.22 -12.68 -4.49
N HIS A 153 -9.45 -13.22 -5.42
CA HIS A 153 -8.02 -12.97 -5.49
C HIS A 153 -7.69 -11.48 -5.75
N GLU A 154 -8.46 -10.82 -6.61
CA GLU A 154 -8.35 -9.36 -6.82
C GLU A 154 -8.70 -8.54 -5.55
N PHE A 155 -9.58 -9.07 -4.70
CA PHE A 155 -9.94 -8.42 -3.43
C PHE A 155 -8.84 -8.53 -2.36
N GLU A 156 -7.98 -9.55 -2.42
CA GLU A 156 -6.95 -9.78 -1.39
C GLU A 156 -6.06 -8.56 -1.12
N PRO A 157 -5.42 -7.91 -2.12
CA PRO A 157 -4.58 -6.75 -1.87
C PRO A 157 -5.37 -5.57 -1.30
N ILE A 158 -6.63 -5.40 -1.70
CA ILE A 158 -7.53 -4.37 -1.18
C ILE A 158 -7.83 -4.66 0.30
N ALA A 159 -8.24 -5.87 0.60
CA ALA A 159 -8.57 -6.29 1.95
C ALA A 159 -7.35 -6.21 2.89
N ARG A 160 -6.17 -6.61 2.41
CA ARG A 160 -4.92 -6.57 3.18
C ARG A 160 -4.55 -5.13 3.57
N ALA A 161 -4.65 -4.19 2.63
CA ALA A 161 -4.39 -2.78 2.91
C ALA A 161 -5.38 -2.22 3.93
N VAL A 162 -6.67 -2.51 3.80
CA VAL A 162 -7.71 -2.04 4.74
C VAL A 162 -7.52 -2.64 6.14
N VAL A 163 -7.24 -3.95 6.23
CA VAL A 163 -6.89 -4.62 7.51
C VAL A 163 -5.65 -3.97 8.13
N GLY A 164 -4.63 -3.73 7.31
CA GLY A 164 -3.41 -3.08 7.77
C GLY A 164 -3.66 -1.69 8.34
N LEU A 165 -4.41 -0.85 7.63
CA LEU A 165 -4.71 0.52 8.06
C LEU A 165 -5.47 0.58 9.40
N SER A 166 -6.39 -0.34 9.64
CA SER A 166 -7.16 -0.36 10.89
C SER A 166 -6.30 -0.70 12.13
N ASP A 167 -5.10 -1.20 11.91
CA ASP A 167 -4.18 -1.67 12.97
C ASP A 167 -2.78 -1.01 12.85
N LEU A 168 -2.69 0.11 12.10
CA LEU A 168 -1.47 0.87 11.84
C LEU A 168 -1.26 1.98 12.87
N LYS A 169 -0.01 2.12 13.34
CA LYS A 169 0.50 3.31 14.01
C LYS A 169 1.61 3.93 13.16
N ILE A 170 1.56 5.24 12.94
CA ILE A 170 2.67 6.00 12.38
C ILE A 170 3.38 6.73 13.52
N ILE A 171 4.66 6.42 13.71
CA ILE A 171 5.52 7.06 14.70
C ILE A 171 6.31 8.15 13.99
N SER A 172 6.15 9.40 14.41
CA SER A 172 6.88 10.52 13.83
C SER A 172 7.90 11.08 14.82
N PHE A 173 9.05 11.50 14.25
CA PHE A 173 10.10 12.22 14.97
C PHE A 173 10.32 13.57 14.31
N GLY A 174 9.64 14.59 14.84
CA GLY A 174 9.59 15.88 14.19
C GLY A 174 9.60 17.07 15.12
N PRO A 175 9.10 18.23 14.68
CA PRO A 175 8.33 18.48 13.45
C PRO A 175 9.18 18.42 12.15
N ARG A 176 8.49 18.47 10.98
CA ARG A 176 9.16 18.57 9.68
C ARG A 176 10.26 19.65 9.66
N PRO A 177 11.23 19.57 8.75
CA PRO A 177 12.21 20.63 8.59
C PRO A 177 11.55 22.00 8.33
N LEU A 178 12.18 23.06 8.85
CA LEU A 178 11.72 24.42 8.64
C LEU A 178 11.66 24.75 7.14
N ASN A 179 10.62 25.44 6.71
CA ASN A 179 10.33 25.79 5.31
C ASN A 179 10.01 24.60 4.38
N PHE A 180 9.93 23.37 4.90
CA PHE A 180 9.55 22.19 4.12
C PHE A 180 8.04 21.89 4.29
N LEU A 181 7.20 22.86 3.91
CA LEU A 181 5.75 22.79 4.09
C LEU A 181 5.07 21.68 3.28
N ALA A 182 5.75 21.16 2.27
CA ALA A 182 5.28 20.01 1.49
C ALA A 182 5.00 18.76 2.35
N CYS A 183 5.68 18.62 3.48
CA CYS A 183 5.47 17.55 4.44
C CYS A 183 4.55 17.93 5.62
N ASN A 184 3.83 19.06 5.52
CA ASN A 184 2.83 19.43 6.52
C ASN A 184 1.59 18.54 6.38
N ALA A 185 1.20 17.88 7.47
CA ALA A 185 0.13 16.90 7.44
C ALA A 185 -1.01 17.27 8.39
N PRO A 186 -2.23 17.52 7.88
CA PRO A 186 -3.43 17.54 8.72
C PRO A 186 -3.80 16.10 9.13
N ILE A 187 -3.33 15.70 10.31
CA ILE A 187 -3.42 14.29 10.78
C ILE A 187 -4.84 13.84 11.15
N GLN A 188 -5.77 14.76 11.31
CA GLN A 188 -7.15 14.45 11.72
C GLN A 188 -7.81 13.39 10.83
N GLN A 189 -7.57 13.41 9.53
CA GLN A 189 -8.16 12.46 8.59
C GLN A 189 -7.62 11.03 8.76
N LEU A 190 -6.43 10.88 9.33
CA LEU A 190 -5.81 9.58 9.56
C LEU A 190 -6.56 8.79 10.64
N TYR A 191 -7.00 9.45 11.70
CA TYR A 191 -7.84 8.83 12.73
C TYR A 191 -9.18 8.34 12.16
N ASN A 192 -9.76 9.04 11.18
CA ASN A 192 -11.01 8.64 10.54
C ASN A 192 -10.90 7.33 9.73
N ILE A 193 -9.70 6.98 9.29
CA ILE A 193 -9.42 5.73 8.57
C ILE A 193 -8.77 4.65 9.46
N GLY A 194 -8.72 4.89 10.77
CA GLY A 194 -8.25 3.94 11.75
C GLY A 194 -6.75 3.99 12.08
N VAL A 195 -6.00 4.93 11.48
CA VAL A 195 -4.57 5.07 11.71
C VAL A 195 -4.29 5.90 12.95
N GLU A 196 -3.43 5.42 13.81
CA GLU A 196 -2.95 6.13 15.00
C GLU A 196 -1.65 6.88 14.70
N ILE A 197 -1.50 8.07 15.25
CA ILE A 197 -0.29 8.88 15.10
C ILE A 197 0.33 9.12 16.49
N GLU A 198 1.63 8.85 16.57
CA GLU A 198 2.45 9.20 17.74
C GLU A 198 3.49 10.23 17.34
N GLU A 199 3.41 11.43 17.92
CA GLU A 199 4.33 12.53 17.62
C GLU A 199 5.38 12.65 18.71
N ASN A 200 6.65 12.49 18.32
CA ASN A 200 7.83 12.60 19.20
C ASN A 200 8.77 13.70 18.67
N SER A 201 9.68 14.17 19.49
CA SER A 201 10.73 15.09 19.08
C SER A 201 12.00 14.35 18.64
N GLU A 202 12.87 15.04 17.87
CA GLU A 202 14.21 14.55 17.58
C GLU A 202 15.06 14.36 18.85
N LEU A 203 14.76 15.10 19.94
CA LEU A 203 15.48 14.98 21.22
C LEU A 203 15.16 13.65 21.90
N ASP A 204 13.90 13.21 21.85
CA ASP A 204 13.50 11.91 22.41
C ASP A 204 14.25 10.78 21.71
N LEU A 205 14.30 10.85 20.37
CA LEU A 205 15.04 9.88 19.55
C LEU A 205 16.55 9.92 19.83
N PHE A 206 17.12 11.11 20.01
CA PHE A 206 18.54 11.25 20.30
C PHE A 206 18.90 10.73 21.69
N GLU A 207 18.05 10.97 22.69
CA GLU A 207 18.22 10.37 24.01
C GLU A 207 18.16 8.84 23.96
N ALA A 208 17.19 8.28 23.25
CA ALA A 208 17.08 6.84 23.05
C ALA A 208 18.31 6.28 22.33
N TYR A 209 18.80 6.94 21.29
CA TYR A 209 20.03 6.57 20.59
C TYR A 209 21.23 6.50 21.53
N ASN A 210 21.43 7.50 22.38
CA ASN A 210 22.55 7.53 23.34
C ASN A 210 22.45 6.42 24.39
N LYS A 211 21.23 5.99 24.79
CA LYS A 211 21.04 4.85 25.70
C LYS A 211 21.50 3.51 25.11
N HIS A 212 21.59 3.41 23.78
CA HIS A 212 22.09 2.23 23.08
C HIS A 212 23.61 2.28 22.80
N GLU A 213 24.34 3.26 23.34
CA GLU A 213 25.80 3.28 23.20
C GLU A 213 26.43 2.02 23.80
N GLY A 214 27.16 1.27 22.98
CA GLY A 214 27.80 0.01 23.38
C GLY A 214 26.84 -1.19 23.53
N ASP A 215 25.63 -1.12 22.98
CA ASP A 215 24.69 -2.24 22.97
C ASP A 215 25.33 -3.50 22.34
N GLU A 216 25.16 -4.64 23.01
CA GLU A 216 25.79 -5.92 22.63
C GLU A 216 25.34 -6.46 21.26
N ARG A 217 24.22 -5.98 20.73
CA ARG A 217 23.67 -6.35 19.40
C ARG A 217 24.38 -5.64 18.25
N ILE A 218 25.07 -4.53 18.50
CA ILE A 218 25.73 -3.71 17.46
C ILE A 218 26.65 -4.55 16.56
N PRO A 219 27.55 -5.41 17.06
CA PRO A 219 28.44 -6.18 16.17
C PRO A 219 27.69 -7.13 15.23
N ALA A 220 26.57 -7.68 15.65
CA ALA A 220 25.76 -8.56 14.81
C ALA A 220 25.09 -7.78 13.64
N VAL A 221 24.51 -6.62 13.94
CA VAL A 221 23.88 -5.75 12.94
C VAL A 221 24.93 -5.18 11.98
N VAL A 222 26.11 -4.81 12.47
CA VAL A 222 27.23 -4.38 11.60
C VAL A 222 27.60 -5.47 10.61
N LYS A 223 27.70 -6.72 11.06
CA LYS A 223 27.99 -7.85 10.17
C LYS A 223 26.94 -8.03 9.07
N GLU A 224 25.64 -7.91 9.43
CA GLU A 224 24.55 -7.95 8.46
C GLU A 224 24.69 -6.82 7.42
N MET A 225 25.02 -5.60 7.87
CA MET A 225 25.24 -4.45 6.99
C MET A 225 26.43 -4.66 6.05
N GLU A 226 27.53 -5.24 6.55
CA GLU A 226 28.71 -5.58 5.74
C GLU A 226 28.38 -6.62 4.65
N GLU A 227 27.63 -7.66 5.02
CA GLU A 227 27.17 -8.69 4.09
C GLU A 227 26.23 -8.13 3.02
N GLU A 228 25.30 -7.25 3.41
CA GLU A 228 24.37 -6.60 2.48
C GLU A 228 25.06 -5.67 1.49
N LEU A 229 25.98 -4.85 1.96
CA LEU A 229 26.69 -3.87 1.13
C LEU A 229 27.82 -4.48 0.30
N GLY A 230 28.48 -5.53 0.80
CA GLY A 230 29.60 -6.19 0.11
C GLY A 230 30.65 -5.19 -0.39
N ALA A 231 30.92 -5.19 -1.69
CA ALA A 231 31.88 -4.27 -2.32
C ALA A 231 31.44 -2.80 -2.30
N GLY A 232 30.14 -2.54 -2.08
CA GLY A 232 29.57 -1.19 -1.93
C GLY A 232 29.77 -0.55 -0.57
N ASN A 233 30.36 -1.28 0.39
CA ASN A 233 30.70 -0.76 1.71
C ASN A 233 31.92 0.19 1.61
N LYS A 234 31.67 1.44 1.24
CA LYS A 234 32.74 2.46 1.08
C LYS A 234 33.01 3.24 2.36
N LYS A 235 32.22 3.02 3.41
CA LYS A 235 32.26 3.77 4.68
C LYS A 235 32.07 2.81 5.88
N PRO A 236 32.95 1.80 6.04
CA PRO A 236 32.80 0.83 7.14
C PRO A 236 32.89 1.45 8.52
N GLU A 237 33.56 2.58 8.65
CA GLU A 237 33.77 3.29 9.93
C GLU A 237 32.50 3.82 10.57
N ILE A 238 31.41 4.02 9.80
CA ILE A 238 30.14 4.53 10.35
C ILE A 238 29.15 3.42 10.67
N LEU A 239 29.38 2.19 10.23
CA LEU A 239 28.44 1.08 10.44
C LEU A 239 28.03 0.87 11.91
N PRO A 240 28.94 0.97 12.90
CA PRO A 240 28.55 0.83 14.31
C PRO A 240 27.49 1.87 14.74
N LYS A 241 27.60 3.13 14.27
CA LYS A 241 26.62 4.19 14.56
C LYS A 241 25.29 3.92 13.88
N LEU A 242 25.31 3.44 12.62
CA LEU A 242 24.10 3.08 11.90
C LEU A 242 23.41 1.87 12.51
N ALA A 243 24.17 0.87 12.96
CA ALA A 243 23.65 -0.30 13.67
C ALA A 243 22.99 0.09 15.00
N GLN A 244 23.64 0.97 15.78
CA GLN A 244 23.06 1.53 17.00
C GLN A 244 21.74 2.25 16.71
N TYR A 245 21.66 3.01 15.62
CA TYR A 245 20.44 3.72 15.23
C TYR A 245 19.32 2.75 14.77
N GLU A 246 19.65 1.70 14.02
CA GLU A 246 18.69 0.68 13.63
C GLU A 246 18.10 -0.04 14.85
N ILE A 247 18.95 -0.41 15.82
CA ILE A 247 18.54 -1.02 17.10
C ILE A 247 17.62 -0.07 17.84
N THR A 248 17.98 1.21 17.94
CA THR A 248 17.17 2.23 18.62
C THR A 248 15.78 2.34 18.02
N LEU A 249 15.65 2.39 16.69
CA LEU A 249 14.34 2.46 16.04
C LEU A 249 13.51 1.19 16.25
N LYS A 250 14.14 0.01 16.21
CA LYS A 250 13.44 -1.26 16.44
C LYS A 250 12.92 -1.39 17.88
N ASP A 251 13.73 -1.00 18.86
CA ASP A 251 13.31 -1.03 20.27
C ASP A 251 12.23 0.02 20.53
N TRP A 252 12.35 1.21 19.94
CA TRP A 252 11.30 2.24 20.00
C TRP A 252 9.96 1.71 19.49
N ILE A 253 9.97 1.03 18.34
CA ILE A 253 8.77 0.41 17.78
C ILE A 253 8.14 -0.58 18.77
N GLU A 254 8.94 -1.48 19.37
CA GLU A 254 8.42 -2.47 20.32
C GLU A 254 7.83 -1.83 21.56
N GLU A 255 8.45 -0.78 22.08
CA GLU A 255 7.98 -0.07 23.28
C GLU A 255 6.72 0.78 23.01
N HIS A 256 6.62 1.37 21.81
CA HIS A 256 5.65 2.40 21.52
C HIS A 256 4.49 1.98 20.60
N ARG A 257 4.57 0.85 19.89
CA ARG A 257 3.45 0.40 19.04
C ARG A 257 2.15 0.15 19.80
N GLY A 258 2.21 -0.11 21.10
CA GLY A 258 1.05 -0.40 21.92
C GLY A 258 0.34 -1.69 21.53
N TYR A 259 -0.97 -1.64 21.34
CA TYR A 259 -1.75 -2.80 20.88
C TYR A 259 -1.77 -2.92 19.33
N ARG A 260 -1.26 -1.93 18.61
CA ARG A 260 -1.21 -1.95 17.14
C ARG A 260 -0.24 -3.02 16.64
N LYS A 261 -0.57 -3.64 15.51
CA LYS A 261 0.26 -4.70 14.92
C LYS A 261 1.29 -4.16 13.94
N TYR A 262 0.94 -3.07 13.24
CA TYR A 262 1.75 -2.53 12.16
C TYR A 262 2.22 -1.13 12.46
N VAL A 263 3.41 -0.81 11.97
CA VAL A 263 4.06 0.48 12.21
C VAL A 263 4.67 1.01 10.91
N ALA A 264 4.61 2.33 10.74
CA ALA A 264 5.43 3.08 9.80
C ALA A 264 6.10 4.24 10.54
N ILE A 265 7.21 4.73 10.04
CA ILE A 265 7.97 5.83 10.66
C ILE A 265 7.98 7.03 9.72
N ALA A 266 7.86 8.23 10.29
CA ALA A 266 8.11 9.49 9.61
C ALA A 266 9.23 10.23 10.36
N GLY A 267 10.46 10.16 9.83
CA GLY A 267 11.66 10.64 10.51
C GLY A 267 12.20 11.92 9.93
N LYS A 268 12.71 12.84 10.78
CA LYS A 268 13.41 14.03 10.35
C LYS A 268 14.88 13.70 10.12
N CYS A 269 15.39 13.99 8.93
CA CYS A 269 16.75 13.66 8.53
C CYS A 269 17.69 14.89 8.41
N TRP A 270 17.16 16.11 8.59
CA TRP A 270 17.89 17.38 8.56
C TRP A 270 17.06 18.51 9.21
N PRO A 271 17.62 19.67 9.59
CA PRO A 271 19.02 20.10 9.42
C PRO A 271 19.93 19.73 10.60
N ALA A 272 19.39 19.43 11.78
CA ALA A 272 20.19 19.19 12.98
C ALA A 272 20.64 17.72 13.13
N PHE A 273 19.96 16.78 12.45
CA PHE A 273 20.20 15.35 12.59
C PHE A 273 21.69 14.99 12.39
N GLN A 274 22.30 15.46 11.30
CA GLN A 274 23.69 15.15 10.94
C GLN A 274 24.69 15.59 12.00
N THR A 275 24.49 16.78 12.55
CA THR A 275 25.43 17.33 13.54
C THR A 275 25.27 16.71 14.92
N GLN A 276 24.11 16.17 15.25
CA GLN A 276 23.84 15.51 16.53
C GLN A 276 24.20 14.02 16.50
N PHE A 277 23.75 13.29 15.46
CA PHE A 277 24.01 11.85 15.34
C PHE A 277 25.38 11.55 14.67
N GLY A 278 25.89 12.47 13.85
CA GLY A 278 27.16 12.33 13.14
C GLY A 278 27.08 11.47 11.88
N PHE A 279 25.87 11.29 11.30
CA PHE A 279 25.59 10.57 10.06
C PHE A 279 24.24 11.00 9.47
N VAL A 280 23.85 10.46 8.31
CA VAL A 280 22.49 10.57 7.76
C VAL A 280 21.76 9.23 7.84
N PRO A 281 20.44 9.19 8.07
CA PRO A 281 19.70 7.95 8.38
C PRO A 281 19.34 7.11 7.16
N CYS A 282 19.62 7.57 5.94
CA CYS A 282 19.07 7.03 4.69
C CYS A 282 19.26 5.51 4.54
N TYR A 283 20.45 4.97 4.81
CA TYR A 283 20.70 3.54 4.71
C TYR A 283 19.91 2.72 5.75
N VAL A 284 19.78 3.21 6.97
CA VAL A 284 18.96 2.53 7.99
C VAL A 284 17.48 2.56 7.57
N ASN A 285 17.00 3.67 7.03
CA ASN A 285 15.64 3.78 6.50
C ASN A 285 15.42 2.75 5.37
N SER A 286 16.40 2.61 4.45
CA SER A 286 16.40 1.58 3.40
C SER A 286 16.27 0.17 3.96
N ARG A 287 17.02 -0.17 5.01
CA ARG A 287 17.00 -1.49 5.65
C ARG A 287 15.66 -1.79 6.33
N LEU A 288 15.10 -0.83 7.06
CA LEU A 288 13.78 -0.99 7.69
C LEU A 288 12.67 -1.14 6.63
N THR A 289 12.73 -0.34 5.57
CA THR A 289 11.79 -0.46 4.43
C THR A 289 11.88 -1.84 3.76
N ALA A 290 13.09 -2.39 3.59
CA ALA A 290 13.30 -3.75 3.08
C ALA A 290 12.71 -4.83 4.01
N GLN A 291 12.59 -4.54 5.31
CA GLN A 291 11.97 -5.42 6.31
C GLN A 291 10.44 -5.21 6.42
N GLY A 292 9.85 -4.40 5.52
CA GLY A 292 8.42 -4.09 5.51
C GLY A 292 7.99 -3.03 6.53
N ILE A 293 8.94 -2.29 7.10
CA ILE A 293 8.69 -1.15 7.99
C ILE A 293 9.01 0.14 7.21
N PRO A 294 8.02 0.80 6.60
CA PRO A 294 8.26 2.03 5.85
C PRO A 294 8.83 3.12 6.73
N VAL A 295 9.85 3.82 6.23
CA VAL A 295 10.45 4.98 6.89
C VAL A 295 10.53 6.14 5.91
N SER A 296 9.58 7.06 6.03
CA SER A 296 9.50 8.27 5.22
C SER A 296 10.42 9.37 5.75
N CYS A 297 11.07 10.09 4.85
CA CYS A 297 11.92 11.23 5.20
C CYS A 297 11.11 12.51 5.47
N GLU A 298 11.77 13.53 6.04
CA GLU A 298 11.27 14.88 6.30
C GLU A 298 9.97 14.94 7.10
N VAL A 299 9.69 13.89 7.89
CA VAL A 299 8.45 13.74 8.67
C VAL A 299 7.22 13.76 7.76
N ASP A 300 7.34 13.17 6.57
CA ASP A 300 6.19 13.02 5.66
C ASP A 300 5.28 11.89 6.12
N ILE A 301 4.34 12.21 7.02
CA ILE A 301 3.38 11.26 7.58
C ILE A 301 2.52 10.61 6.47
N TYR A 302 2.07 11.38 5.48
CA TYR A 302 1.33 10.84 4.35
C TYR A 302 2.20 10.04 3.37
N GLY A 303 3.51 10.34 3.33
CA GLY A 303 4.49 9.49 2.65
C GLY A 303 4.57 8.12 3.30
N ALA A 304 4.79 8.07 4.62
CA ALA A 304 4.83 6.82 5.39
C ALA A 304 3.52 6.00 5.25
N LEU A 305 2.37 6.69 5.29
CA LEU A 305 1.06 6.07 5.06
C LEU A 305 0.96 5.46 3.65
N SER A 306 1.40 6.22 2.63
CA SER A 306 1.35 5.76 1.23
C SER A 306 2.27 4.54 1.02
N GLU A 307 3.50 4.59 1.55
CA GLU A 307 4.42 3.45 1.52
C GLU A 307 3.83 2.22 2.20
N PHE A 308 3.18 2.38 3.37
CA PHE A 308 2.54 1.26 4.07
C PHE A 308 1.40 0.64 3.25
N ILE A 309 0.53 1.47 2.65
CA ILE A 309 -0.56 0.98 1.77
C ILE A 309 0.01 0.16 0.62
N GLY A 310 1.03 0.67 -0.06
CA GLY A 310 1.65 -0.05 -1.16
C GLY A 310 2.37 -1.33 -0.74
N THR A 311 3.05 -1.31 0.41
CA THR A 311 3.66 -2.51 0.99
C THR A 311 2.60 -3.58 1.26
N ALA A 312 1.45 -3.21 1.82
CA ALA A 312 0.34 -4.13 2.06
C ALA A 312 -0.29 -4.66 0.76
N VAL A 313 -0.39 -3.81 -0.28
CA VAL A 313 -0.94 -4.18 -1.59
C VAL A 313 0.01 -5.09 -2.35
N SER A 314 1.28 -4.70 -2.47
CA SER A 314 2.28 -5.42 -3.29
C SER A 314 2.93 -6.60 -2.57
N GLN A 315 2.87 -6.63 -1.24
CA GLN A 315 3.64 -7.55 -0.38
C GLN A 315 5.16 -7.47 -0.63
N ASP A 316 5.62 -6.28 -0.99
CA ASP A 316 7.02 -6.02 -1.32
C ASP A 316 7.44 -4.63 -0.80
N ALA A 317 8.74 -4.38 -0.75
CA ALA A 317 9.27 -3.08 -0.36
C ALA A 317 8.85 -1.99 -1.35
N VAL A 318 8.35 -0.89 -0.81
CA VAL A 318 7.94 0.32 -1.51
C VAL A 318 8.94 1.42 -1.17
N THR A 319 9.14 2.39 -2.03
CA THR A 319 10.03 3.52 -1.75
C THR A 319 9.31 4.85 -1.91
N LEU A 320 9.72 5.85 -1.11
CA LEU A 320 9.31 7.24 -1.31
C LEU A 320 10.33 7.91 -2.23
N LEU A 321 9.86 8.57 -3.27
CA LEU A 321 10.69 9.30 -4.23
C LEU A 321 10.13 10.68 -4.55
N ASP A 322 11.04 11.59 -4.88
CA ASP A 322 10.71 12.89 -5.46
C ASP A 322 10.39 12.74 -6.96
N ILE A 323 9.39 13.44 -7.44
CA ILE A 323 9.35 13.87 -8.85
C ILE A 323 10.39 15.01 -8.93
N ASN A 324 11.64 14.61 -9.17
CA ASN A 324 12.78 15.48 -8.86
C ASN A 324 13.11 16.46 -10.00
N ASN A 325 13.43 15.90 -11.17
CA ASN A 325 13.85 16.68 -12.33
C ASN A 325 13.23 16.18 -13.62
N THR A 326 13.19 17.00 -14.64
CA THR A 326 13.06 16.52 -16.01
C THR A 326 14.28 15.68 -16.38
N VAL A 327 14.11 14.67 -17.22
CA VAL A 327 15.25 13.99 -17.85
C VAL A 327 16.07 15.01 -18.64
N PRO A 328 17.40 15.11 -18.44
CA PRO A 328 18.23 16.02 -19.24
C PRO A 328 18.06 15.80 -20.74
N VAL A 329 18.09 16.88 -21.51
CA VAL A 329 17.79 16.83 -22.95
C VAL A 329 18.74 15.93 -23.74
N ASP A 330 20.03 15.94 -23.38
CA ASP A 330 21.05 15.08 -23.96
C ASP A 330 20.83 13.63 -23.62
N MET A 331 20.56 13.31 -22.34
CA MET A 331 20.23 11.96 -21.88
C MET A 331 18.97 11.42 -22.60
N TYR A 332 17.92 12.24 -22.75
CA TYR A 332 16.71 11.84 -23.47
C TYR A 332 17.02 11.48 -24.92
N LYS A 333 17.73 12.36 -25.64
CA LYS A 333 18.10 12.14 -27.04
C LYS A 333 18.99 10.93 -27.26
N GLU A 334 19.94 10.71 -26.36
CA GLU A 334 20.93 9.63 -26.50
C GLU A 334 20.37 8.27 -26.07
N SER A 335 19.50 8.25 -25.06
CA SER A 335 19.14 7.00 -24.36
C SER A 335 17.66 6.61 -24.49
N ILE A 336 16.77 7.51 -24.84
CA ILE A 336 15.31 7.27 -24.81
C ILE A 336 14.66 7.49 -26.18
N GLU A 337 14.93 8.62 -26.82
CA GLU A 337 14.31 8.99 -28.09
C GLU A 337 14.50 7.92 -29.17
N GLY A 338 13.39 7.46 -29.74
CA GLY A 338 13.40 6.41 -30.76
C GLY A 338 13.71 4.98 -30.27
N LYS A 339 14.02 4.81 -28.96
CA LYS A 339 14.27 3.50 -28.34
C LYS A 339 13.11 3.02 -27.49
N PHE A 340 12.36 3.95 -26.92
CA PHE A 340 11.18 3.71 -26.10
C PHE A 340 9.99 4.52 -26.60
N PRO A 341 8.74 4.08 -26.36
CA PRO A 341 7.54 4.75 -26.86
C PRO A 341 7.13 5.98 -26.04
N TYR A 342 8.10 6.70 -25.48
CA TYR A 342 7.85 7.85 -24.62
C TYR A 342 8.41 9.14 -25.20
N THR A 343 7.65 10.21 -25.06
CA THR A 343 8.15 11.56 -25.30
C THR A 343 8.94 12.05 -24.08
N GLN A 344 9.71 13.11 -24.23
CA GLN A 344 10.42 13.70 -23.09
C GLN A 344 9.46 14.14 -21.98
N LYS A 345 8.21 14.54 -22.31
CA LYS A 345 7.19 14.94 -21.35
C LYS A 345 6.57 13.77 -20.58
N ASP A 346 6.79 12.56 -21.04
CA ASP A 346 6.35 11.33 -20.34
C ASP A 346 7.39 10.86 -19.34
N THR A 347 8.57 11.50 -19.28
CA THR A 347 9.71 11.05 -18.46
C THR A 347 10.11 12.07 -17.40
N PHE A 348 10.63 11.58 -16.28
CA PHE A 348 11.21 12.39 -15.21
C PHE A 348 12.28 11.60 -14.44
N MET A 349 13.11 12.31 -13.69
CA MET A 349 14.04 11.70 -12.74
C MET A 349 13.31 11.48 -11.41
N GLY A 350 13.08 10.22 -11.05
CA GLY A 350 12.65 9.85 -9.69
C GLY A 350 13.89 9.71 -8.80
N PHE A 351 13.91 10.41 -7.68
CA PHE A 351 15.10 10.52 -6.83
C PHE A 351 14.76 10.57 -5.35
N HIS A 352 15.60 9.99 -4.51
CA HIS A 352 15.72 10.33 -3.09
C HIS A 352 17.17 10.14 -2.62
N CYS A 353 17.46 10.67 -1.41
CA CYS A 353 18.83 10.66 -0.88
C CYS A 353 19.42 9.27 -0.59
N GLY A 354 18.65 8.17 -0.68
CA GLY A 354 19.16 6.82 -0.48
C GLY A 354 18.41 5.99 0.54
N ASN A 355 17.08 6.15 0.61
CA ASN A 355 16.17 5.35 1.45
C ASN A 355 15.50 4.17 0.71
N THR A 356 15.78 4.00 -0.58
CA THR A 356 15.27 2.85 -1.35
C THR A 356 15.92 1.55 -0.88
N ALA A 357 15.11 0.51 -0.67
CA ALA A 357 15.61 -0.81 -0.28
C ALA A 357 16.67 -1.33 -1.25
N SER A 358 17.77 -1.90 -0.73
CA SER A 358 18.92 -2.39 -1.51
C SER A 358 18.50 -3.36 -2.61
N GLY A 359 17.54 -4.24 -2.34
CA GLY A 359 16.98 -5.18 -3.30
C GLY A 359 16.28 -4.55 -4.51
N LYS A 360 15.97 -3.26 -4.46
CA LYS A 360 15.35 -2.48 -5.53
C LYS A 360 16.35 -1.64 -6.33
N LEU A 361 17.63 -1.70 -5.98
CA LEU A 361 18.71 -1.03 -6.68
C LEU A 361 19.50 -1.99 -7.54
N ALA A 362 19.97 -1.55 -8.71
CA ALA A 362 20.81 -2.33 -9.61
C ALA A 362 22.22 -2.55 -9.04
N PHE A 363 22.69 -1.61 -8.25
CA PHE A 363 23.90 -1.69 -7.44
C PHE A 363 23.70 -0.84 -6.18
N CYS A 364 24.50 -1.09 -5.14
CA CYS A 364 24.43 -0.33 -3.89
C CYS A 364 25.83 0.14 -3.51
N GLU A 365 25.97 1.42 -3.24
CA GLU A 365 27.17 2.01 -2.64
C GLU A 365 26.81 2.93 -1.49
N MET A 366 27.41 2.71 -0.33
CA MET A 366 27.27 3.64 0.79
C MET A 366 28.21 4.85 0.58
N LYS A 367 27.65 6.03 0.58
CA LYS A 367 28.39 7.28 0.39
C LYS A 367 27.93 8.37 1.38
N TYR A 368 28.03 9.60 0.96
CA TYR A 368 27.62 10.77 1.70
C TYR A 368 26.58 11.59 0.93
N GLN A 369 25.75 12.31 1.65
CA GLN A 369 24.68 13.11 1.07
C GLN A 369 25.26 14.40 0.45
N MET A 370 25.33 14.44 -0.88
CA MET A 370 26.03 15.48 -1.63
C MET A 370 25.39 16.86 -1.50
N ILE A 371 24.08 16.97 -1.31
CA ILE A 371 23.40 18.26 -1.16
C ILE A 371 23.80 18.90 0.18
N MET A 372 23.80 18.12 1.25
CA MET A 372 24.15 18.60 2.60
C MET A 372 25.65 18.85 2.77
N ALA A 373 26.48 18.08 2.09
CA ALA A 373 27.93 18.29 2.10
C ALA A 373 28.39 19.62 1.49
N ARG A 374 27.48 20.39 0.88
CA ARG A 374 27.76 21.78 0.46
C ARG A 374 27.86 22.73 1.62
N SER A 375 27.24 22.43 2.76
CA SER A 375 27.16 23.29 3.94
C SER A 375 27.61 22.64 5.24
N LEU A 376 27.78 21.32 5.24
CA LEU A 376 28.20 20.53 6.40
C LEU A 376 29.48 19.74 6.08
N PRO A 377 30.30 19.39 7.10
CA PRO A 377 31.42 18.47 6.91
C PRO A 377 30.97 17.14 6.31
N ILE A 378 31.77 16.56 5.41
CA ILE A 378 31.45 15.28 4.75
C ILE A 378 31.28 14.16 5.78
N GLU A 379 32.06 14.19 6.85
CA GLU A 379 32.07 13.19 7.92
C GLU A 379 30.70 12.99 8.58
N VAL A 380 29.92 14.05 8.71
CA VAL A 380 28.56 14.00 9.32
C VAL A 380 27.44 13.78 8.29
N THR A 381 27.78 13.72 7.01
CA THR A 381 26.82 13.50 5.92
C THR A 381 26.87 12.09 5.32
N GLN A 382 27.67 11.19 5.89
CA GLN A 382 27.81 9.79 5.46
C GLN A 382 26.58 8.97 5.88
N GLY A 383 26.24 7.91 5.14
CA GLY A 383 25.15 6.98 5.45
C GLY A 383 24.03 6.97 4.42
N THR A 384 24.22 7.53 3.22
CA THR A 384 23.31 7.33 2.08
C THR A 384 23.54 5.96 1.42
N LEU A 385 22.50 5.39 0.81
CA LEU A 385 22.60 4.25 -0.08
C LEU A 385 22.36 4.72 -1.51
N GLU A 386 23.41 4.75 -2.31
CA GLU A 386 23.36 5.18 -3.71
C GLU A 386 23.22 3.98 -4.67
N GLY A 387 22.44 4.16 -5.72
CA GLY A 387 22.29 3.21 -6.80
C GLY A 387 21.20 3.58 -7.79
N ASP A 388 21.30 3.08 -9.01
CA ASP A 388 20.22 3.19 -9.98
C ASP A 388 19.08 2.25 -9.57
N ILE A 389 17.85 2.76 -9.59
CA ILE A 389 16.65 1.95 -9.34
C ILE A 389 16.51 0.94 -10.48
N LYS A 390 16.24 -0.33 -10.12
CA LYS A 390 16.09 -1.42 -11.09
C LYS A 390 14.98 -1.10 -12.12
N PRO A 391 15.24 -1.32 -13.41
CA PRO A 391 14.23 -1.20 -14.45
C PRO A 391 13.07 -2.17 -14.25
N GLY A 392 11.88 -1.75 -14.66
CA GLY A 392 10.68 -2.56 -14.60
C GLY A 392 9.43 -1.74 -14.32
N ASP A 393 8.30 -2.43 -14.33
CA ASP A 393 6.98 -1.83 -14.08
C ASP A 393 6.90 -1.21 -12.69
N ILE A 394 6.22 -0.07 -12.61
CA ILE A 394 5.94 0.64 -11.36
C ILE A 394 4.51 1.19 -11.30
N THR A 395 4.06 1.39 -10.08
CA THR A 395 2.92 2.23 -9.78
C THR A 395 3.39 3.36 -8.87
N PHE A 396 3.23 4.59 -9.35
CA PHE A 396 3.55 5.83 -8.64
C PHE A 396 2.25 6.41 -8.07
N TYR A 397 2.17 6.63 -6.77
CA TYR A 397 0.92 7.00 -6.10
C TYR A 397 1.16 7.78 -4.82
N ARG A 398 0.12 8.45 -4.34
CA ARG A 398 0.11 9.11 -3.03
C ARG A 398 -1.31 9.25 -2.52
N LEU A 399 -1.49 9.07 -1.23
CA LEU A 399 -2.65 9.51 -0.47
C LEU A 399 -2.25 10.74 0.35
N GLN A 400 -3.09 11.75 0.40
CA GLN A 400 -2.89 12.91 1.27
C GLN A 400 -4.19 13.62 1.63
N SER A 401 -4.09 14.56 2.57
CA SER A 401 -5.07 15.61 2.83
C SER A 401 -4.38 16.96 2.87
N THR A 402 -5.12 18.02 2.67
CA THR A 402 -4.65 19.41 2.74
C THR A 402 -5.51 20.22 3.70
N SER A 403 -5.41 21.55 3.64
CA SER A 403 -6.10 22.47 4.54
C SER A 403 -7.62 22.36 4.58
N ASP A 404 -8.23 21.75 3.58
CA ASP A 404 -9.68 21.49 3.50
C ASP A 404 -10.11 20.19 4.19
N ASN A 405 -9.16 19.42 4.74
CA ASN A 405 -9.37 18.13 5.38
C ASN A 405 -10.05 17.08 4.48
N VAL A 406 -9.96 17.20 3.17
CA VAL A 406 -10.44 16.19 2.22
C VAL A 406 -9.31 15.23 1.90
N LEU A 407 -9.57 13.93 2.04
CA LEU A 407 -8.64 12.91 1.53
C LEU A 407 -8.69 12.92 0.01
N ARG A 408 -7.51 12.93 -0.60
CA ARG A 408 -7.33 12.82 -2.05
C ARG A 408 -6.15 11.91 -2.36
N ALA A 409 -6.17 11.31 -3.52
CA ALA A 409 -5.12 10.41 -3.95
C ALA A 409 -4.79 10.59 -5.43
N TYR A 410 -3.63 10.13 -5.83
CA TYR A 410 -3.34 9.85 -7.23
C TYR A 410 -2.73 8.48 -7.41
N VAL A 411 -2.91 7.92 -8.60
CA VAL A 411 -2.32 6.66 -9.05
C VAL A 411 -1.86 6.80 -10.48
N ALA A 412 -0.62 6.44 -10.78
CA ALA A 412 -0.08 6.45 -12.14
C ALA A 412 0.77 5.20 -12.36
N GLN A 413 0.53 4.49 -13.45
CA GLN A 413 1.32 3.34 -13.84
C GLN A 413 2.31 3.68 -14.94
N GLY A 414 3.48 3.10 -14.87
CA GLY A 414 4.55 3.28 -15.83
C GLY A 414 5.68 2.30 -15.57
N GLU A 415 6.88 2.70 -15.92
CA GLU A 415 8.08 1.89 -15.74
C GLU A 415 9.32 2.73 -15.38
N VAL A 416 10.31 2.09 -14.80
CA VAL A 416 11.67 2.60 -14.72
C VAL A 416 12.43 2.10 -15.94
N LEU A 417 12.98 3.03 -16.72
CA LEU A 417 13.72 2.69 -17.94
C LEU A 417 15.13 2.18 -17.62
N PRO A 418 15.68 1.24 -18.42
CA PRO A 418 17.05 0.73 -18.25
C PRO A 418 18.08 1.76 -18.75
N VAL A 419 18.06 2.95 -18.17
CA VAL A 419 18.98 4.05 -18.50
C VAL A 419 19.84 4.33 -17.28
N ALA A 420 21.15 4.12 -17.42
CA ALA A 420 22.11 4.40 -16.37
C ALA A 420 22.15 5.91 -16.05
N THR A 421 22.12 6.24 -14.76
CA THR A 421 22.27 7.62 -14.32
C THR A 421 23.71 7.90 -13.90
N LYS A 422 24.14 9.15 -14.03
CA LYS A 422 25.45 9.63 -13.55
C LYS A 422 25.23 10.58 -12.38
N SER A 423 24.44 10.13 -11.40
CA SER A 423 24.02 10.96 -10.29
C SER A 423 24.32 10.29 -8.95
N PHE A 424 23.84 10.86 -7.87
CA PHE A 424 23.93 10.35 -6.50
C PHE A 424 22.52 10.03 -5.97
N GLY A 425 22.48 9.38 -4.82
CA GLY A 425 21.23 8.93 -4.19
C GLY A 425 20.66 7.66 -4.84
N SER A 426 19.46 7.31 -4.47
CA SER A 426 18.64 6.31 -5.15
C SER A 426 17.87 7.02 -6.26
N ILE A 427 18.18 6.72 -7.50
CA ILE A 427 17.69 7.48 -8.66
C ILE A 427 17.35 6.57 -9.84
N GLY A 428 16.40 7.00 -10.68
CA GLY A 428 16.05 6.30 -11.91
C GLY A 428 15.38 7.22 -12.92
N VAL A 429 15.35 6.78 -14.18
CA VAL A 429 14.56 7.41 -15.24
C VAL A 429 13.19 6.75 -15.25
N PHE A 430 12.20 7.50 -14.85
CA PHE A 430 10.79 7.06 -14.81
C PHE A 430 10.07 7.51 -16.08
N ALA A 431 9.26 6.61 -16.64
CA ALA A 431 8.38 6.89 -17.77
C ALA A 431 6.95 6.54 -17.39
N ILE A 432 6.06 7.53 -17.46
CA ILE A 432 4.62 7.39 -17.21
C ILE A 432 3.89 7.96 -18.41
N PRO A 433 3.06 7.18 -19.12
CA PRO A 433 2.26 7.69 -20.23
C PRO A 433 1.46 8.93 -19.84
N GLU A 434 1.43 9.95 -20.71
CA GLU A 434 0.71 11.21 -20.46
C GLU A 434 1.20 11.98 -19.20
N MET A 435 2.44 11.75 -18.74
CA MET A 435 2.98 12.38 -17.53
C MET A 435 2.88 13.89 -17.55
N GLY A 436 3.12 14.55 -18.70
CA GLY A 436 3.02 16.00 -18.80
C GLY A 436 1.60 16.53 -18.52
N ARG A 437 0.56 15.80 -18.92
CA ARG A 437 -0.85 16.11 -18.60
C ARG A 437 -1.18 15.77 -17.16
N PHE A 438 -0.73 14.61 -16.68
CA PHE A 438 -0.89 14.19 -15.31
C PHE A 438 -0.21 15.19 -14.34
N TYR A 439 1.00 15.63 -14.64
CA TYR A 439 1.72 16.63 -13.87
C TYR A 439 0.93 17.94 -13.74
N ARG A 440 0.39 18.47 -14.87
CA ARG A 440 -0.36 19.73 -14.87
C ARG A 440 -1.75 19.61 -14.24
N HIS A 441 -2.52 18.59 -14.66
CA HIS A 441 -3.96 18.52 -14.36
C HIS A 441 -4.29 17.70 -13.12
N VAL A 442 -3.36 16.87 -12.64
CA VAL A 442 -3.52 16.13 -11.37
C VAL A 442 -2.61 16.72 -10.31
N LEU A 443 -1.29 16.63 -10.49
CA LEU A 443 -0.36 16.96 -9.42
C LEU A 443 -0.40 18.46 -9.04
N ILE A 444 -0.31 19.36 -10.01
CA ILE A 444 -0.36 20.81 -9.75
C ILE A 444 -1.78 21.24 -9.36
N GLU A 445 -2.79 20.83 -10.11
CA GLU A 445 -4.17 21.30 -9.93
C GLU A 445 -4.75 20.88 -8.57
N LYS A 446 -4.39 19.67 -8.09
CA LYS A 446 -4.82 19.14 -6.80
C LYS A 446 -3.82 19.40 -5.66
N ASN A 447 -2.78 20.19 -5.91
CA ASN A 447 -1.79 20.64 -4.91
C ASN A 447 -1.01 19.51 -4.25
N TYR A 448 -0.55 18.54 -5.02
CA TYR A 448 0.32 17.48 -4.50
C TYR A 448 1.76 17.96 -4.33
N PRO A 449 2.47 17.52 -3.26
CA PRO A 449 3.89 17.76 -3.12
C PRO A 449 4.69 16.89 -4.10
N HIS A 450 6.00 17.10 -4.11
CA HIS A 450 6.91 16.33 -4.96
C HIS A 450 7.13 14.89 -4.53
N HIS A 451 6.87 14.53 -3.27
CA HIS A 451 6.95 13.16 -2.79
C HIS A 451 5.82 12.28 -3.31
N GLY A 452 6.16 11.09 -3.75
CA GLY A 452 5.23 10.01 -4.05
C GLY A 452 5.80 8.66 -3.68
N ALA A 453 4.93 7.72 -3.35
CA ALA A 453 5.32 6.33 -3.11
C ALA A 453 5.39 5.56 -4.43
N VAL A 454 6.32 4.63 -4.53
CA VAL A 454 6.53 3.79 -5.71
C VAL A 454 6.50 2.32 -5.29
N ALA A 455 5.48 1.61 -5.76
CA ALA A 455 5.42 0.15 -5.73
C ALA A 455 6.00 -0.41 -7.03
N PHE A 456 6.78 -1.47 -6.91
CA PHE A 456 7.45 -2.13 -8.03
C PHE A 456 6.54 -3.19 -8.63
N GLY A 457 5.83 -2.81 -9.69
CA GLY A 457 4.80 -3.56 -10.40
C GLY A 457 3.56 -2.71 -10.69
N HIS A 458 2.59 -3.27 -11.41
CA HIS A 458 1.33 -2.62 -11.74
C HIS A 458 0.24 -2.97 -10.72
N PHE A 459 -0.03 -2.06 -9.80
CA PHE A 459 -1.02 -2.20 -8.71
C PHE A 459 -2.13 -1.14 -8.77
N GLY A 460 -2.28 -0.45 -9.91
CA GLY A 460 -3.19 0.68 -10.06
C GLY A 460 -4.63 0.32 -9.72
N LYS A 461 -5.12 -0.84 -10.19
CA LYS A 461 -6.48 -1.33 -9.90
C LYS A 461 -6.71 -1.48 -8.38
N ALA A 462 -5.82 -2.18 -7.69
CA ALA A 462 -5.95 -2.42 -6.27
C ALA A 462 -5.85 -1.12 -5.45
N LEU A 463 -4.88 -0.25 -5.74
CA LEU A 463 -4.70 1.03 -5.05
C LEU A 463 -5.91 1.96 -5.24
N PHE A 464 -6.46 2.04 -6.45
CA PHE A 464 -7.65 2.83 -6.73
C PHE A 464 -8.84 2.35 -5.87
N GLU A 465 -9.07 1.04 -5.81
CA GLU A 465 -10.14 0.46 -4.99
C GLU A 465 -9.87 0.62 -3.48
N VAL A 466 -8.63 0.52 -3.02
CA VAL A 466 -8.26 0.84 -1.62
C VAL A 466 -8.67 2.27 -1.28
N PHE A 467 -8.30 3.25 -2.12
CA PHE A 467 -8.63 4.65 -1.88
C PHE A 467 -10.15 4.89 -1.84
N LYS A 468 -10.90 4.30 -2.77
CA LYS A 468 -12.38 4.33 -2.71
C LYS A 468 -12.90 3.72 -1.42
N TYR A 469 -12.39 2.55 -1.04
CA TYR A 469 -12.86 1.81 0.13
C TYR A 469 -12.65 2.60 1.43
N ILE A 470 -11.51 3.24 1.61
CA ILE A 470 -11.23 4.06 2.80
C ILE A 470 -11.94 5.42 2.79
N GLY A 471 -12.60 5.78 1.71
CA GLY A 471 -13.49 6.94 1.62
C GLY A 471 -12.90 8.16 0.91
N VAL A 472 -11.87 7.99 0.10
CA VAL A 472 -11.46 9.04 -0.85
C VAL A 472 -12.57 9.21 -1.88
N PRO A 473 -13.13 10.42 -2.08
CA PRO A 473 -14.10 10.66 -3.14
C PRO A 473 -13.50 10.30 -4.51
N VAL A 474 -14.26 9.63 -5.37
CA VAL A 474 -13.75 9.16 -6.67
C VAL A 474 -13.22 10.32 -7.52
N GLU A 475 -13.89 11.47 -7.47
CA GLU A 475 -13.46 12.71 -8.14
C GLU A 475 -12.18 13.33 -7.56
N GLU A 476 -11.75 12.87 -6.38
CA GLU A 476 -10.49 13.26 -5.75
C GLU A 476 -9.38 12.21 -5.95
N ILE A 477 -9.64 11.14 -6.72
CA ILE A 477 -8.61 10.19 -7.16
C ILE A 477 -8.15 10.57 -8.56
N GLY A 478 -6.99 11.22 -8.66
CA GLY A 478 -6.34 11.52 -9.94
C GLY A 478 -5.60 10.31 -10.49
N TYR A 479 -5.57 10.16 -11.81
CA TYR A 479 -4.85 9.06 -12.46
C TYR A 479 -4.33 9.47 -13.84
N ASN A 480 -3.27 8.82 -14.32
CA ASN A 480 -2.92 8.86 -15.73
C ASN A 480 -3.97 8.06 -16.52
N GLN A 481 -4.27 8.44 -17.74
CA GLN A 481 -5.37 7.84 -18.51
C GLN A 481 -4.89 6.75 -19.47
N PRO A 482 -4.75 5.49 -19.04
CA PRO A 482 -4.27 4.44 -19.93
C PRO A 482 -5.30 4.06 -21.01
N LYS A 483 -6.61 4.25 -20.74
CA LYS A 483 -7.69 3.79 -21.66
C LYS A 483 -8.88 4.75 -21.81
N GLY A 484 -8.93 5.82 -21.04
CA GLY A 484 -10.09 6.70 -20.95
C GLY A 484 -11.25 6.08 -20.14
N VAL A 485 -11.62 6.75 -19.07
CA VAL A 485 -12.74 6.35 -18.18
C VAL A 485 -14.06 6.83 -18.77
N ARG A 486 -15.07 5.95 -18.82
CA ARG A 486 -16.41 6.24 -19.36
C ARG A 486 -17.41 6.64 -18.29
N TYR A 487 -17.30 6.04 -17.11
CA TYR A 487 -18.22 6.27 -15.99
C TYR A 487 -17.46 6.84 -14.79
N PRO A 488 -18.07 7.74 -14.00
CA PRO A 488 -17.41 8.37 -12.86
C PRO A 488 -16.90 7.39 -11.79
N THR A 489 -17.48 6.20 -11.71
CA THR A 489 -17.12 5.16 -10.74
C THR A 489 -16.24 4.06 -11.33
N GLU A 490 -15.95 4.10 -12.61
CA GLU A 490 -15.15 3.10 -13.33
C GLU A 490 -13.69 3.17 -12.85
N ASN A 491 -13.12 2.00 -12.51
CA ASN A 491 -11.70 1.92 -12.22
C ASN A 491 -10.91 1.98 -13.53
N PRO A 492 -9.96 2.92 -13.68
CA PRO A 492 -9.23 3.09 -14.95
C PRO A 492 -8.37 1.89 -15.35
N TRP A 493 -8.07 0.99 -14.41
CA TRP A 493 -7.33 -0.26 -14.64
C TRP A 493 -8.20 -1.52 -14.49
N GLY A 494 -9.51 -1.34 -14.37
CA GLY A 494 -10.50 -2.41 -14.26
C GLY A 494 -10.72 -3.22 -15.53
#